data_e41b003d390de78a2d8dccfd3a1f4735
#
_entry.id   e41b003d390de78a2d8dccfd3a1f4735
#
_cell.length_a   1.000
_cell.length_b   1.000
_cell.length_c   1.000
_cell.angle_alpha   90.00
_cell.angle_beta   90.00
_cell.angle_gamma   90.00
#
_symmetry.space_group_name_H-M   'P 1'
#
loop_
_entity.id
_entity.type
_entity.pdbx_description
1 polymer ?
#
loop_
_entity_poly.entity_id
_entity_poly.type
_entity_poly.pdbx_seq_one_letter_code
_entity_poly.pdbx_strand_id
1 'polypeptide(L)'
;DGLSEELSTKLAQVPGLRVAARTSAFEFKGKNLDVRRIGQLLGVRHVLEGSVRRNGDDVRVTVQLIDTATGYHVWAGNFDRAWRDVLELQDDIAIAVTDALQVVLKDTDLRRSKGQEHQLVTRAIDPYLAGLGALRQPGDLSRLKQAEQSFKAAIDIDPEFAGAYAGLCRTYARQFDRTRDPAALASADTVCRK
;
A
#
# COMPACT_ATOMS: atom_id res chain seq x y z
N ASP A 1 -8.93 -17.30 7.64
CA ASP A 1 -9.05 -16.67 8.96
C ASP A 1 -7.67 -16.28 9.51
N GLY A 2 -6.65 -17.14 9.43
CA GLY A 2 -5.31 -16.83 9.93
C GLY A 2 -4.67 -15.59 9.30
N LEU A 3 -4.79 -15.41 7.98
CA LEU A 3 -4.27 -14.23 7.29
C LEU A 3 -4.88 -12.92 7.83
N SER A 4 -6.18 -12.88 8.05
CA SER A 4 -6.86 -11.68 8.57
C SER A 4 -6.47 -11.39 10.02
N GLU A 5 -6.26 -12.43 10.82
CA GLU A 5 -5.81 -12.31 12.22
C GLU A 5 -4.41 -11.73 12.30
N GLU A 6 -3.50 -12.29 11.51
CA GLU A 6 -2.12 -11.83 11.46
C GLU A 6 -2.01 -10.39 10.94
N LEU A 7 -2.75 -10.05 9.89
CA LEU A 7 -2.82 -8.69 9.38
C LEU A 7 -3.35 -7.70 10.43
N SER A 8 -4.40 -8.08 11.17
CA SER A 8 -4.93 -7.24 12.25
C SER A 8 -3.89 -7.01 13.34
N THR A 9 -3.14 -8.05 13.71
CA THR A 9 -2.06 -7.98 14.71
C THR A 9 -0.93 -7.06 14.23
N LYS A 10 -0.46 -7.22 12.99
CA LYS A 10 0.60 -6.40 12.41
C LYS A 10 0.18 -4.93 12.28
N LEU A 11 -1.04 -4.67 11.81
CA LEU A 11 -1.57 -3.31 11.71
C LEU A 11 -1.73 -2.65 13.08
N ALA A 12 -2.10 -3.41 14.12
CA ALA A 12 -2.20 -2.88 15.48
C ALA A 12 -0.85 -2.47 16.10
N GLN A 13 0.27 -2.96 15.56
CA GLN A 13 1.62 -2.56 15.97
C GLN A 13 2.08 -1.24 15.35
N VAL A 14 1.35 -0.73 14.35
CA VAL A 14 1.71 0.54 13.69
C VAL A 14 1.40 1.72 14.61
N PRO A 15 2.39 2.55 14.96
CA PRO A 15 2.19 3.70 15.84
C PRO A 15 1.11 4.64 15.29
N GLY A 16 0.16 5.01 16.15
CA GLY A 16 -0.93 5.92 15.79
C GLY A 16 -2.11 5.28 15.06
N LEU A 17 -2.02 4.02 14.64
CA LEU A 17 -3.13 3.29 14.03
C LEU A 17 -3.97 2.59 15.11
N ARG A 18 -5.29 2.83 15.11
CA ARG A 18 -6.24 2.14 15.98
C ARG A 18 -7.00 1.11 15.16
N VAL A 19 -6.82 -0.15 15.49
CA VAL A 19 -7.47 -1.29 14.81
C VAL A 19 -8.61 -1.80 15.69
N ALA A 20 -9.79 -2.01 15.11
CA ALA A 20 -10.94 -2.60 15.81
C ALA A 20 -10.60 -4.03 16.25
N ALA A 21 -11.15 -4.44 17.39
CA ALA A 21 -10.95 -5.80 17.89
C ALA A 21 -11.38 -6.84 16.85
N ARG A 22 -10.58 -7.89 16.70
CA ARG A 22 -10.84 -8.98 15.75
C ARG A 22 -12.25 -9.55 15.89
N THR A 23 -12.69 -9.84 17.11
CA THR A 23 -14.02 -10.40 17.39
C THR A 23 -15.12 -9.51 16.83
N SER A 24 -15.01 -8.18 17.01
CA SER A 24 -15.97 -7.22 16.48
C SER A 24 -15.96 -7.16 14.96
N ALA A 25 -14.78 -7.16 14.34
CA ALA A 25 -14.66 -7.11 12.88
C ALA A 25 -15.18 -8.42 12.24
N PHE A 26 -14.90 -9.57 12.84
CA PHE A 26 -15.32 -10.87 12.31
C PHE A 26 -16.83 -11.12 12.37
N GLU A 27 -17.58 -10.38 13.20
CA GLU A 27 -19.04 -10.43 13.18
C GLU A 27 -19.64 -10.04 11.83
N PHE A 28 -18.91 -9.27 11.02
CA PHE A 28 -19.36 -8.82 9.69
C PHE A 28 -18.92 -9.75 8.56
N LYS A 29 -18.09 -10.74 8.85
CA LYS A 29 -17.60 -11.68 7.84
C LYS A 29 -18.75 -12.42 7.16
N GLY A 30 -18.79 -12.33 5.82
CA GLY A 30 -19.84 -12.98 5.01
C GLY A 30 -21.22 -12.33 5.12
N LYS A 31 -21.37 -11.23 5.85
CA LYS A 31 -22.62 -10.48 5.91
C LYS A 31 -22.66 -9.45 4.77
N ASN A 32 -23.78 -9.43 4.06
CA ASN A 32 -24.00 -8.49 2.96
C ASN A 32 -24.48 -7.12 3.53
N LEU A 33 -23.60 -6.43 4.27
CA LEU A 33 -23.89 -5.14 4.87
C LEU A 33 -23.14 -4.03 4.14
N ASP A 34 -23.76 -2.86 4.02
CA ASP A 34 -23.11 -1.66 3.49
C ASP A 34 -21.91 -1.30 4.38
N VAL A 35 -20.73 -1.09 3.76
CA VAL A 35 -19.48 -0.77 4.45
C VAL A 35 -19.59 0.49 5.31
N ARG A 36 -20.43 1.45 4.92
CA ARG A 36 -20.73 2.65 5.73
C ARG A 36 -21.39 2.28 7.05
N ARG A 37 -22.29 1.30 7.03
CA ARG A 37 -22.93 0.78 8.24
C ARG A 37 -21.96 0.02 9.12
N ILE A 38 -21.06 -0.77 8.52
CA ILE A 38 -19.98 -1.47 9.24
C ILE A 38 -19.07 -0.44 9.94
N GLY A 39 -18.68 0.62 9.23
CA GLY A 39 -17.86 1.70 9.77
C GLY A 39 -18.50 2.39 10.98
N GLN A 40 -19.82 2.67 10.92
CA GLN A 40 -20.56 3.23 12.03
C GLN A 40 -20.60 2.31 13.25
N LEU A 41 -20.89 1.02 13.03
CA LEU A 41 -21.00 0.03 14.12
C LEU A 41 -19.66 -0.24 14.80
N LEU A 42 -18.56 -0.25 14.05
CA LEU A 42 -17.20 -0.43 14.57
C LEU A 42 -16.53 0.87 15.03
N GLY A 43 -17.10 2.04 14.69
CA GLY A 43 -16.47 3.34 14.97
C GLY A 43 -15.15 3.52 14.23
N VAL A 44 -15.03 2.99 13.00
CA VAL A 44 -13.81 3.06 12.17
C VAL A 44 -14.05 3.88 10.91
N ARG A 45 -13.00 4.59 10.48
CA ARG A 45 -13.03 5.38 9.25
C ARG A 45 -12.73 4.55 8.01
N HIS A 46 -11.95 3.51 8.14
CA HIS A 46 -11.57 2.65 7.03
C HIS A 46 -11.85 1.19 7.36
N VAL A 47 -12.29 0.45 6.36
CA VAL A 47 -12.45 -1.01 6.42
C VAL A 47 -11.52 -1.64 5.40
N LEU A 48 -10.78 -2.66 5.83
CA LEU A 48 -9.97 -3.49 4.97
C LEU A 48 -10.74 -4.77 4.64
N GLU A 49 -11.02 -4.97 3.36
CA GLU A 49 -11.65 -6.17 2.85
C GLU A 49 -10.71 -6.93 1.94
N GLY A 50 -10.87 -8.23 1.83
CA GLY A 50 -10.06 -9.01 0.92
C GLY A 50 -10.59 -10.41 0.67
N SER A 51 -10.05 -11.02 -0.37
CA SER A 51 -10.31 -12.42 -0.72
C SER A 51 -9.01 -13.17 -0.98
N VAL A 52 -9.01 -14.46 -0.64
CA VAL A 52 -7.88 -15.36 -0.87
C VAL A 52 -8.33 -16.44 -1.84
N ARG A 53 -7.59 -16.62 -2.93
CA ARG A 53 -7.78 -17.70 -3.89
C ARG A 53 -6.49 -18.50 -3.97
N ARG A 54 -6.62 -19.83 -3.84
CA ARG A 54 -5.51 -20.75 -4.01
C ARG A 54 -5.71 -21.56 -5.30
N ASN A 55 -4.65 -21.68 -6.09
CA ASN A 55 -4.60 -22.51 -7.27
C ASN A 55 -3.31 -23.36 -7.24
N GLY A 56 -3.43 -24.61 -6.81
CA GLY A 56 -2.28 -25.47 -6.55
C GLY A 56 -1.39 -24.90 -5.46
N ASP A 57 -0.14 -24.59 -5.81
CA ASP A 57 0.83 -23.97 -4.90
C ASP A 57 0.83 -22.45 -4.93
N ASP A 58 0.04 -21.84 -5.80
CA ASP A 58 -0.06 -20.38 -5.89
C ASP A 58 -1.24 -19.85 -5.08
N VAL A 59 -1.00 -18.71 -4.43
CA VAL A 59 -2.01 -17.97 -3.68
C VAL A 59 -2.11 -16.57 -4.25
N ARG A 60 -3.33 -16.17 -4.58
CA ARG A 60 -3.69 -14.79 -4.89
C ARG A 60 -4.51 -14.20 -3.77
N VAL A 61 -4.05 -13.09 -3.22
CA VAL A 61 -4.78 -12.28 -2.24
C VAL A 61 -5.12 -10.95 -2.88
N THR A 62 -6.41 -10.64 -2.92
CA THR A 62 -6.92 -9.32 -3.30
C THR A 62 -7.31 -8.60 -2.03
N VAL A 63 -6.85 -7.35 -1.86
CA VAL A 63 -7.11 -6.53 -0.67
C VAL A 63 -7.60 -5.17 -1.13
N GLN A 64 -8.58 -4.63 -0.42
CA GLN A 64 -9.18 -3.31 -0.71
C GLN A 64 -9.33 -2.54 0.60
N LEU A 65 -8.93 -1.27 0.59
CA LEU A 65 -9.15 -0.34 1.68
C LEU A 65 -10.27 0.62 1.28
N ILE A 66 -11.29 0.72 2.12
CA ILE A 66 -12.53 1.44 1.82
C ILE A 66 -12.72 2.53 2.86
N ASP A 67 -13.00 3.77 2.44
CA ASP A 67 -13.45 4.85 3.31
C ASP A 67 -14.93 4.64 3.66
N THR A 68 -15.22 4.50 4.94
CA THR A 68 -16.58 4.21 5.42
C THR A 68 -17.53 5.39 5.38
N ALA A 69 -17.01 6.62 5.25
CA ALA A 69 -17.88 7.80 5.12
C ALA A 69 -18.45 7.90 3.71
N THR A 70 -17.66 7.53 2.70
CA THR A 70 -18.04 7.65 1.29
C THR A 70 -18.49 6.32 0.68
N GLY A 71 -17.99 5.19 1.19
CA GLY A 71 -18.18 3.86 0.62
C GLY A 71 -17.27 3.58 -0.59
N TYR A 72 -16.33 4.47 -0.92
CA TYR A 72 -15.41 4.28 -2.05
C TYR A 72 -14.10 3.64 -1.63
N HIS A 73 -13.52 2.88 -2.56
CA HIS A 73 -12.18 2.34 -2.39
C HIS A 73 -11.16 3.49 -2.43
N VAL A 74 -10.34 3.57 -1.39
CA VAL A 74 -9.20 4.50 -1.33
C VAL A 74 -7.91 3.83 -1.79
N TRP A 75 -7.88 2.49 -1.79
CA TRP A 75 -6.78 1.69 -2.29
C TRP A 75 -7.22 0.26 -2.56
N ALA A 76 -6.58 -0.40 -3.54
CA ALA A 76 -6.72 -1.83 -3.81
C ALA A 76 -5.38 -2.43 -4.23
N GLY A 77 -5.10 -3.66 -3.80
CA GLY A 77 -3.88 -4.40 -4.13
C GLY A 77 -4.14 -5.86 -4.42
N ASN A 78 -3.35 -6.42 -5.35
CA ASN A 78 -3.31 -7.85 -5.64
C ASN A 78 -1.91 -8.38 -5.34
N PHE A 79 -1.85 -9.50 -4.63
CA PHE A 79 -0.61 -10.13 -4.19
C PHE A 79 -0.61 -11.58 -4.62
N ASP A 80 0.36 -11.95 -5.44
CA ASP A 80 0.56 -13.31 -5.92
C ASP A 80 1.85 -13.87 -5.32
N ARG A 81 1.76 -15.03 -4.64
CA ARG A 81 2.90 -15.73 -4.01
C ARG A 81 2.69 -17.23 -4.04
N ALA A 82 3.80 -17.97 -3.92
CA ALA A 82 3.71 -19.38 -3.62
C ALA A 82 3.18 -19.60 -2.18
N TRP A 83 2.43 -20.67 -1.96
CA TRP A 83 1.87 -20.98 -0.63
C TRP A 83 2.92 -21.06 0.48
N ARG A 84 4.12 -21.54 0.16
CA ARG A 84 5.25 -21.60 1.11
C ARG A 84 5.69 -20.21 1.61
N ASP A 85 5.46 -19.16 0.84
CA ASP A 85 5.90 -17.79 1.11
C ASP A 85 4.76 -16.94 1.71
N VAL A 86 3.73 -17.60 2.28
CA VAL A 86 2.51 -16.93 2.81
C VAL A 86 2.83 -15.96 3.96
N LEU A 87 3.88 -16.20 4.72
CA LEU A 87 4.29 -15.28 5.81
C LEU A 87 4.87 -13.97 5.25
N GLU A 88 5.69 -14.06 4.20
CA GLU A 88 6.19 -12.87 3.50
C GLU A 88 5.06 -12.10 2.83
N LEU A 89 4.05 -12.81 2.33
CA LEU A 89 2.84 -12.21 1.77
C LEU A 89 2.09 -11.36 2.81
N GLN A 90 2.02 -11.80 4.05
CA GLN A 90 1.39 -11.05 5.14
C GLN A 90 2.14 -9.74 5.43
N ASP A 91 3.47 -9.78 5.46
CA ASP A 91 4.31 -8.60 5.63
C ASP A 91 4.12 -7.61 4.49
N ASP A 92 4.14 -8.09 3.26
CA ASP A 92 3.91 -7.28 2.07
C ASP A 92 2.56 -6.55 2.10
N ILE A 93 1.50 -7.25 2.48
CA ILE A 93 0.16 -6.68 2.59
C ILE A 93 0.11 -5.64 3.73
N ALA A 94 0.66 -5.95 4.90
CA ALA A 94 0.65 -5.05 6.04
C ALA A 94 1.40 -3.75 5.73
N ILE A 95 2.55 -3.82 5.09
CA ILE A 95 3.33 -2.66 4.64
C ILE A 95 2.51 -1.84 3.64
N ALA A 96 1.94 -2.48 2.62
CA ALA A 96 1.17 -1.79 1.59
C ALA A 96 -0.07 -1.07 2.15
N VAL A 97 -0.77 -1.70 3.08
CA VAL A 97 -1.95 -1.10 3.74
C VAL A 97 -1.52 0.06 4.64
N THR A 98 -0.41 -0.08 5.37
CA THR A 98 0.13 0.98 6.23
C THR A 98 0.54 2.19 5.39
N ASP A 99 1.24 1.98 4.29
CA ASP A 99 1.64 3.04 3.37
C ASP A 99 0.41 3.76 2.79
N ALA A 100 -0.59 3.01 2.35
CA ALA A 100 -1.85 3.57 1.86
C ALA A 100 -2.57 4.40 2.93
N LEU A 101 -2.64 3.90 4.16
CA LEU A 101 -3.24 4.62 5.28
C LEU A 101 -2.48 5.89 5.65
N GLN A 102 -1.14 5.89 5.63
CA GLN A 102 -0.34 7.09 5.90
C GLN A 102 -0.61 8.18 4.89
N VAL A 103 -0.75 7.83 3.61
CA VAL A 103 -1.10 8.78 2.56
C VAL A 103 -2.49 9.37 2.81
N VAL A 104 -3.49 8.52 3.08
CA VAL A 104 -4.87 8.93 3.33
C VAL A 104 -4.98 9.78 4.62
N LEU A 105 -4.21 9.47 5.67
CA LEU A 105 -4.23 10.23 6.92
C LEU A 105 -3.58 11.61 6.75
N LYS A 106 -2.45 11.70 6.04
CA LYS A 106 -1.82 13.00 5.70
C LYS A 106 -2.78 13.89 4.89
N ASP A 107 -3.48 13.30 3.92
CA ASP A 107 -4.50 14.01 3.14
C ASP A 107 -5.65 14.55 4.01
N THR A 108 -6.03 13.82 5.06
CA THR A 108 -7.11 14.25 5.98
C THR A 108 -6.70 15.45 6.85
N ASP A 109 -5.44 15.51 7.29
CA ASP A 109 -4.93 16.64 8.06
C ASP A 109 -4.74 17.88 7.17
N LEU A 110 -4.36 17.69 5.91
CA LEU A 110 -4.25 18.74 4.90
C LEU A 110 -5.61 19.29 4.44
N ARG A 111 -6.66 18.45 4.40
CA ARG A 111 -8.03 18.91 4.09
C ARG A 111 -8.60 19.90 5.08
N ARG A 112 -8.11 19.90 6.31
CA ARG A 112 -8.46 20.95 7.29
C ARG A 112 -7.87 22.30 6.94
N SER A 113 -6.86 22.36 6.07
CA SER A 113 -6.16 23.60 5.74
C SER A 113 -6.39 24.18 4.33
N LYS A 114 -6.72 23.40 3.28
CA LYS A 114 -6.95 23.96 1.92
C LYS A 114 -7.71 23.00 0.98
N GLY A 115 -8.80 23.48 0.41
CA GLY A 115 -9.70 22.71 -0.48
C GLY A 115 -9.23 22.47 -1.93
N GLN A 116 -7.97 22.72 -2.30
CA GLN A 116 -7.48 22.60 -3.69
C GLN A 116 -6.39 21.53 -3.94
N GLU A 117 -5.65 21.09 -2.93
CA GLU A 117 -4.56 20.12 -3.08
C GLU A 117 -5.04 18.65 -3.21
N HIS A 118 -6.31 18.40 -2.93
CA HIS A 118 -6.89 17.05 -2.83
C HIS A 118 -6.84 16.22 -4.12
N GLN A 119 -6.91 16.86 -5.28
CA GLN A 119 -6.94 16.18 -6.58
C GLN A 119 -5.55 15.68 -7.02
N LEU A 120 -4.49 16.31 -6.55
CA LEU A 120 -3.11 15.96 -6.92
C LEU A 120 -2.63 14.70 -6.18
N VAL A 121 -2.87 14.63 -4.86
CA VAL A 121 -2.44 13.50 -4.03
C VAL A 121 -3.12 12.20 -4.48
N THR A 122 -4.43 12.23 -4.78
CA THR A 122 -5.15 11.04 -5.27
C THR A 122 -4.58 10.53 -6.60
N ARG A 123 -4.15 11.43 -7.48
CA ARG A 123 -3.54 11.06 -8.78
C ARG A 123 -2.13 10.50 -8.65
N ALA A 124 -1.36 10.93 -7.66
CA ALA A 124 0.00 10.46 -7.42
C ALA A 124 0.04 9.05 -6.78
N ILE A 125 -1.03 8.65 -6.08
CA ILE A 125 -1.12 7.36 -5.40
C ILE A 125 -1.07 6.19 -6.39
N ASP A 126 -1.82 6.25 -7.48
CA ASP A 126 -1.87 5.14 -8.45
C ASP A 126 -0.49 4.79 -9.02
N PRO A 127 0.29 5.76 -9.57
CA PRO A 127 1.64 5.45 -10.02
C PRO A 127 2.58 5.06 -8.87
N TYR A 128 2.45 5.61 -7.67
CA TYR A 128 3.23 5.20 -6.51
C TYR A 128 3.01 3.71 -6.18
N LEU A 129 1.76 3.27 -6.12
CA LEU A 129 1.41 1.87 -5.83
C LEU A 129 1.86 0.92 -6.96
N ALA A 130 1.79 1.37 -8.22
CA ALA A 130 2.36 0.62 -9.34
C ALA A 130 3.88 0.43 -9.19
N GLY A 131 4.59 1.47 -8.75
CA GLY A 131 6.02 1.41 -8.43
C GLY A 131 6.35 0.41 -7.31
N LEU A 132 5.59 0.44 -6.22
CA LEU A 132 5.72 -0.54 -5.13
C LEU A 132 5.46 -1.97 -5.61
N GLY A 133 4.43 -2.17 -6.42
CA GLY A 133 4.11 -3.47 -7.02
C GLY A 133 5.24 -4.01 -7.89
N ALA A 134 5.87 -3.16 -8.69
CA ALA A 134 7.00 -3.52 -9.53
C ALA A 134 8.26 -3.88 -8.69
N LEU A 135 8.51 -3.16 -7.58
CA LEU A 135 9.63 -3.45 -6.68
C LEU A 135 9.49 -4.78 -5.92
N ARG A 136 8.26 -5.24 -5.69
CA ARG A 136 7.99 -6.46 -4.91
C ARG A 136 8.22 -7.75 -5.67
N GLN A 137 8.23 -7.70 -7.00
CA GLN A 137 8.47 -8.90 -7.80
C GLN A 137 9.97 -9.20 -7.89
N PRO A 138 10.39 -10.50 -7.74
CA PRO A 138 11.80 -10.86 -7.80
C PRO A 138 12.39 -10.44 -9.14
N GLY A 139 13.26 -9.54 -9.04
CA GLY A 139 14.33 -8.93 -9.77
C GLY A 139 14.54 -9.18 -11.22
N ASP A 140 13.71 -8.70 -12.11
CA ASP A 140 14.11 -8.39 -13.47
C ASP A 140 14.43 -6.88 -13.60
N LEU A 141 15.48 -6.51 -14.35
CA LEU A 141 15.83 -5.12 -14.65
C LEU A 141 14.65 -4.37 -15.30
N SER A 142 13.81 -5.06 -16.05
CA SER A 142 12.59 -4.48 -16.64
C SER A 142 11.64 -4.00 -15.55
N ARG A 143 11.48 -4.75 -14.46
CA ARG A 143 10.64 -4.39 -13.33
C ARG A 143 11.21 -3.20 -12.54
N LEU A 144 12.53 -3.14 -12.38
CA LEU A 144 13.18 -1.99 -11.76
C LEU A 144 13.00 -0.72 -12.59
N LYS A 145 13.07 -0.82 -13.93
CA LYS A 145 12.73 0.31 -14.83
C LYS A 145 11.28 0.71 -14.73
N GLN A 146 10.35 -0.25 -14.64
CA GLN A 146 8.94 0.03 -14.44
C GLN A 146 8.68 0.74 -13.10
N ALA A 147 9.33 0.28 -12.01
CA ALA A 147 9.25 0.92 -10.70
C ALA A 147 9.78 2.37 -10.75
N GLU A 148 10.92 2.59 -11.41
CA GLU A 148 11.49 3.92 -11.61
C GLU A 148 10.53 4.87 -12.32
N GLN A 149 9.95 4.43 -13.44
CA GLN A 149 8.98 5.24 -14.20
C GLN A 149 7.75 5.57 -13.35
N SER A 150 7.25 4.60 -12.60
CA SER A 150 6.07 4.76 -11.77
C SER A 150 6.30 5.74 -10.61
N PHE A 151 7.44 5.65 -9.91
CA PHE A 151 7.77 6.61 -8.86
C PHE A 151 8.05 8.00 -9.39
N LYS A 152 8.70 8.13 -10.55
CA LYS A 152 8.88 9.43 -11.23
C LYS A 152 7.54 10.06 -11.58
N ALA A 153 6.61 9.27 -12.15
CA ALA A 153 5.27 9.76 -12.45
C ALA A 153 4.52 10.24 -11.20
N ALA A 154 4.69 9.56 -10.06
CA ALA A 154 4.12 10.00 -8.79
C ALA A 154 4.72 11.34 -8.32
N ILE A 155 6.05 11.51 -8.45
CA ILE A 155 6.78 12.74 -8.10
C ILE A 155 6.39 13.90 -9.03
N ASP A 156 6.19 13.63 -10.32
CA ASP A 156 5.77 14.65 -11.30
C ASP A 156 4.36 15.20 -10.97
N ILE A 157 3.50 14.35 -10.39
CA ILE A 157 2.16 14.75 -9.96
C ILE A 157 2.21 15.47 -8.61
N ASP A 158 2.97 14.95 -7.66
CA ASP A 158 3.15 15.51 -6.33
C ASP A 158 4.65 15.58 -5.97
N PRO A 159 5.31 16.72 -6.18
CA PRO A 159 6.73 16.89 -5.88
C PRO A 159 7.11 16.81 -4.40
N GLU A 160 6.13 16.84 -3.49
CA GLU A 160 6.35 16.70 -2.04
C GLU A 160 6.08 15.27 -1.54
N PHE A 161 5.77 14.34 -2.45
CA PHE A 161 5.45 12.96 -2.07
C PHE A 161 6.67 12.17 -1.61
N ALA A 162 7.05 12.30 -0.34
CA ALA A 162 8.22 11.64 0.28
C ALA A 162 8.24 10.11 0.06
N GLY A 163 7.07 9.44 0.06
CA GLY A 163 6.96 8.00 -0.22
C GLY A 163 7.47 7.61 -1.61
N ALA A 164 7.20 8.45 -2.62
CA ALA A 164 7.67 8.21 -3.99
C ALA A 164 9.18 8.39 -4.11
N TYR A 165 9.76 9.39 -3.42
CA TYR A 165 11.22 9.55 -3.34
C TYR A 165 11.88 8.35 -2.65
N ALA A 166 11.34 7.88 -1.53
CA ALA A 166 11.86 6.69 -0.84
C ALA A 166 11.76 5.42 -1.71
N GLY A 167 10.67 5.28 -2.48
CA GLY A 167 10.49 4.20 -3.46
C GLY A 167 11.53 4.27 -4.59
N LEU A 168 11.74 5.44 -5.13
CA LEU A 168 12.72 5.69 -6.20
C LEU A 168 14.16 5.47 -5.73
N CYS A 169 14.48 5.92 -4.51
CA CYS A 169 15.78 5.65 -3.85
C CYS A 169 16.06 4.15 -3.77
N ARG A 170 15.12 3.36 -3.25
CA ARG A 170 15.23 1.88 -3.20
C ARG A 170 15.37 1.25 -4.58
N THR A 171 14.70 1.81 -5.58
CA THR A 171 14.78 1.32 -6.95
C THR A 171 16.19 1.48 -7.50
N TYR A 172 16.79 2.66 -7.37
CA TYR A 172 18.15 2.91 -7.83
C TYR A 172 19.20 2.08 -7.07
N ALA A 173 19.05 1.91 -5.75
CA ALA A 173 19.91 1.04 -4.97
C ALA A 173 19.88 -0.40 -5.51
N ARG A 174 18.70 -0.96 -5.80
CA ARG A 174 18.56 -2.29 -6.39
C ARG A 174 19.08 -2.37 -7.83
N GLN A 175 18.95 -1.32 -8.63
CA GLN A 175 19.55 -1.26 -9.96
C GLN A 175 21.08 -1.33 -9.86
N PHE A 176 21.69 -0.54 -8.95
CA PHE A 176 23.13 -0.59 -8.70
C PHE A 176 23.59 -1.97 -8.24
N ASP A 177 22.88 -2.61 -7.30
CA ASP A 177 23.25 -3.95 -6.82
C ASP A 177 23.33 -4.98 -7.95
N ARG A 178 22.46 -4.83 -8.95
CA ARG A 178 22.40 -5.75 -10.09
C ARG A 178 23.36 -5.42 -11.22
N THR A 179 23.50 -4.16 -11.55
CA THR A 179 24.26 -3.73 -12.73
C THR A 179 25.66 -3.27 -12.41
N ARG A 180 25.91 -2.88 -11.14
CA ARG A 180 27.12 -2.17 -10.69
C ARG A 180 27.39 -0.88 -11.48
N ASP A 181 26.32 -0.30 -12.07
CA ASP A 181 26.39 0.95 -12.81
C ASP A 181 26.54 2.14 -11.85
N PRO A 182 27.66 2.91 -11.95
CA PRO A 182 27.86 4.08 -11.11
C PRO A 182 26.78 5.17 -11.27
N ALA A 183 26.13 5.24 -12.43
CA ALA A 183 25.05 6.18 -12.68
C ALA A 183 23.82 5.89 -11.80
N ALA A 184 23.51 4.61 -11.56
CA ALA A 184 22.44 4.21 -10.65
C ALA A 184 22.75 4.62 -9.20
N LEU A 185 24.02 4.49 -8.77
CA LEU A 185 24.47 4.91 -7.44
C LEU A 185 24.36 6.44 -7.26
N ALA A 186 24.80 7.22 -8.24
CA ALA A 186 24.70 8.67 -8.21
C ALA A 186 23.23 9.14 -8.16
N SER A 187 22.36 8.45 -8.91
CA SER A 187 20.92 8.72 -8.90
C SER A 187 20.30 8.41 -7.53
N ALA A 188 20.70 7.28 -6.90
CA ALA A 188 20.29 6.93 -5.55
C ALA A 188 20.69 8.03 -4.54
N ASP A 189 21.97 8.44 -4.52
CA ASP A 189 22.44 9.46 -3.58
C ASP A 189 21.67 10.78 -3.71
N THR A 190 21.36 11.18 -4.94
CA THR A 190 20.60 12.40 -5.20
C THR A 190 19.16 12.34 -4.67
N VAL A 191 18.51 11.20 -4.88
CA VAL A 191 17.07 11.03 -4.56
C VAL A 191 16.86 10.71 -3.09
N CYS A 192 17.76 9.95 -2.45
CA CYS A 192 17.65 9.57 -1.04
C CYS A 192 17.81 10.74 -0.06
N ARG A 193 18.31 11.88 -0.52
CA ARG A 193 18.48 13.11 0.31
C ARG A 193 17.27 14.04 0.27
N LYS A 194 16.28 13.73 -0.58
CA LYS A 194 15.03 14.50 -0.69
C LYS A 194 13.94 13.87 0.16
#